data_094baef1a81ebdfcc06b519ee4df792d
#
_entry.id   094baef1a81ebdfcc06b519ee4df792d
#
_cell.length_a   1.000
_cell.length_b   1.000
_cell.length_c   1.000
_cell.angle_alpha   90.00
_cell.angle_beta   90.00
_cell.angle_gamma   90.00
#
_symmetry.space_group_name_H-M   'P 1'
#
loop_
_entity.id
_entity.type
_entity.pdbx_description
1 polymer ?
#
loop_
_entity_poly.entity_id
_entity_poly.type
_entity_poly.pdbx_seq_one_letter_code
_entity_poly.pdbx_strand_id
1 'polypeptide(L)'
;MNKTQTVTTSKSHTIYTIAVIGFIYTLHLVIPMYSNSSFLSLFADEQTVGYIYMAGAAVSIFGYLIAPSIIRRLGNYRTAISLVMIQAIIFYGLVTAQSAFTIAALFILQSAVVSLIALTLDIFLEVYTDSARVGAVRGLYTATLNTSWIVAPLLGSMLINGTNNFRNTYVAALAMLFPLLYLIYRNFPKFKDPNYTHLSPIQLAKHIGHNRNWIKLFSANIVLQTFYAWMTVYCPIYLNKTMGFGWEQIGIILTVMLLPFPLVQFPLGKLADNRFGEKEIMSLGFLLMGLTTVGLAFIRTPNLLIWAAALFTTRIGAAAAEIMMETYFFKTVSPRDSAALGVFRITRPLSYFFAPLVTMAGLLFTTNEYMFAVVGVLTLLALYPALTIRDTN
;
A
#
# COMPACT_ATOMS: atom_id res chain seq x y z
N MET A 1 -39.22 -0.78 22.71
CA MET A 1 -38.08 0.12 22.39
C MET A 1 -36.66 -0.48 22.54
N ASN A 2 -36.48 -1.73 22.97
CA ASN A 2 -35.13 -2.25 23.31
C ASN A 2 -34.40 -3.12 22.25
N LYS A 3 -35.04 -3.59 21.18
CA LYS A 3 -34.35 -4.44 20.17
C LYS A 3 -33.49 -3.65 19.15
N THR A 4 -33.88 -2.44 18.81
CA THR A 4 -33.19 -1.61 17.84
C THR A 4 -31.88 -1.00 18.41
N GLN A 5 -31.87 -0.65 19.70
CA GLN A 5 -30.69 -0.12 20.38
C GLN A 5 -29.60 -1.19 20.60
N THR A 6 -29.98 -2.43 20.92
CA THR A 6 -29.03 -3.55 21.12
C THR A 6 -28.38 -4.00 19.80
N VAL A 7 -29.09 -3.93 18.68
CA VAL A 7 -28.52 -4.29 17.34
C VAL A 7 -27.55 -3.22 16.85
N THR A 8 -27.81 -1.93 17.08
CA THR A 8 -26.93 -0.82 16.70
C THR A 8 -25.63 -0.79 17.52
N THR A 9 -25.69 -1.06 18.82
CA THR A 9 -24.49 -1.15 19.68
C THR A 9 -23.62 -2.35 19.32
N SER A 10 -24.20 -3.49 18.95
CA SER A 10 -23.45 -4.69 18.51
C SER A 10 -22.72 -4.46 17.20
N LYS A 11 -23.34 -3.82 16.20
CA LYS A 11 -22.67 -3.50 14.91
C LYS A 11 -21.56 -2.46 15.07
N SER A 12 -21.75 -1.44 15.90
CA SER A 12 -20.73 -0.44 16.19
C SER A 12 -19.49 -1.08 16.81
N HIS A 13 -19.65 -1.95 17.80
CA HIS A 13 -18.54 -2.69 18.41
C HIS A 13 -17.77 -3.54 17.38
N THR A 14 -18.48 -4.19 16.46
CA THR A 14 -17.85 -5.00 15.41
C THR A 14 -17.01 -4.15 14.46
N ILE A 15 -17.47 -2.93 14.09
CA ILE A 15 -16.71 -2.01 13.24
C ILE A 15 -15.41 -1.57 13.92
N TYR A 16 -15.45 -1.20 15.21
CA TYR A 16 -14.22 -0.89 15.95
C TYR A 16 -13.27 -2.08 16.05
N THR A 17 -13.79 -3.29 16.23
CA THR A 17 -12.98 -4.51 16.23
C THR A 17 -12.31 -4.71 14.87
N ILE A 18 -13.00 -4.50 13.74
CA ILE A 18 -12.43 -4.58 12.40
C ILE A 18 -11.35 -3.51 12.20
N ALA A 19 -11.56 -2.29 12.72
CA ALA A 19 -10.54 -1.23 12.65
C ALA A 19 -9.27 -1.61 13.44
N VAL A 20 -9.40 -2.19 14.63
CA VAL A 20 -8.26 -2.70 15.42
C VAL A 20 -7.56 -3.85 14.70
N ILE A 21 -8.30 -4.79 14.13
CA ILE A 21 -7.76 -5.87 13.28
C ILE A 21 -6.98 -5.28 12.11
N GLY A 22 -7.54 -4.30 11.41
CA GLY A 22 -6.87 -3.59 10.32
C GLY A 22 -5.60 -2.87 10.76
N PHE A 23 -5.62 -2.22 11.94
CA PHE A 23 -4.43 -1.60 12.54
C PHE A 23 -3.30 -2.61 12.77
N ILE A 24 -3.60 -3.71 13.47
CA ILE A 24 -2.62 -4.76 13.78
C ILE A 24 -2.10 -5.40 12.48
N TYR A 25 -3.01 -5.68 11.53
CA TYR A 25 -2.66 -6.20 10.20
C TYR A 25 -1.71 -5.25 9.46
N THR A 26 -2.01 -3.96 9.42
CA THR A 26 -1.16 -2.98 8.73
C THR A 26 0.17 -2.81 9.45
N LEU A 27 0.17 -2.80 10.76
CA LEU A 27 1.39 -2.67 11.56
C LEU A 27 2.35 -3.84 11.31
N HIS A 28 1.85 -5.11 11.34
CA HIS A 28 2.69 -6.27 11.05
C HIS A 28 3.28 -6.26 9.64
N LEU A 29 2.54 -5.70 8.68
CA LEU A 29 2.98 -5.57 7.30
C LEU A 29 4.08 -4.51 7.14
N VAL A 30 3.87 -3.34 7.75
CA VAL A 30 4.68 -2.15 7.48
C VAL A 30 5.97 -2.13 8.32
N ILE A 31 6.00 -2.76 9.50
CA ILE A 31 7.23 -2.86 10.32
C ILE A 31 8.44 -3.37 9.51
N PRO A 32 8.40 -4.50 8.79
CA PRO A 32 9.52 -4.94 7.97
C PRO A 32 9.59 -4.27 6.59
N MET A 33 8.53 -3.62 6.13
CA MET A 33 8.34 -3.24 4.73
C MET A 33 9.45 -2.36 4.17
N TYR A 34 9.88 -1.34 4.92
CA TYR A 34 10.94 -0.42 4.48
C TYR A 34 12.36 -0.98 4.66
N SER A 35 12.51 -2.12 5.34
CA SER A 35 13.77 -2.84 5.48
C SER A 35 13.85 -4.13 4.67
N ASN A 36 12.75 -4.55 4.04
CA ASN A 36 12.69 -5.79 3.26
C ASN A 36 13.73 -5.86 2.15
N SER A 37 13.89 -4.78 1.39
CA SER A 37 14.88 -4.73 0.31
C SER A 37 16.31 -4.82 0.83
N SER A 38 16.63 -4.14 1.93
CA SER A 38 17.93 -4.24 2.60
C SER A 38 18.17 -5.61 3.20
N PHE A 39 17.14 -6.25 3.77
CA PHE A 39 17.22 -7.64 4.22
C PHE A 39 17.54 -8.61 3.08
N LEU A 40 16.82 -8.49 1.95
CA LEU A 40 17.07 -9.33 0.76
C LEU A 40 18.47 -9.09 0.18
N SER A 41 18.97 -7.86 0.23
CA SER A 41 20.32 -7.48 -0.23
C SER A 41 21.46 -8.10 0.59
N LEU A 42 21.16 -8.73 1.74
CA LEU A 42 22.16 -9.55 2.46
C LEU A 42 22.43 -10.89 1.76
N PHE A 43 21.52 -11.35 0.90
CA PHE A 43 21.55 -12.68 0.28
C PHE A 43 21.57 -12.65 -1.25
N ALA A 44 21.35 -11.48 -1.85
CA ALA A 44 21.24 -11.30 -3.30
C ALA A 44 21.70 -9.89 -3.70
N ASP A 45 22.12 -9.72 -4.95
CA ASP A 45 22.39 -8.41 -5.51
C ASP A 45 21.09 -7.59 -5.76
N GLU A 46 21.23 -6.30 -6.04
CA GLU A 46 20.09 -5.39 -6.20
C GLU A 46 19.19 -5.77 -7.39
N GLN A 47 19.77 -6.35 -8.44
CA GLN A 47 19.02 -6.81 -9.60
C GLN A 47 18.17 -8.03 -9.25
N THR A 48 18.74 -9.01 -8.54
CA THR A 48 18.02 -10.20 -8.05
C THR A 48 16.93 -9.81 -7.06
N VAL A 49 17.16 -8.84 -6.17
CA VAL A 49 16.12 -8.27 -5.30
C VAL A 49 14.96 -7.73 -6.14
N GLY A 50 15.26 -6.99 -7.21
CA GLY A 50 14.24 -6.53 -8.15
C GLY A 50 13.40 -7.68 -8.74
N TYR A 51 14.03 -8.76 -9.19
CA TYR A 51 13.33 -9.94 -9.70
C TYR A 51 12.45 -10.63 -8.64
N ILE A 52 12.90 -10.68 -7.37
CA ILE A 52 12.11 -11.23 -6.26
C ILE A 52 10.82 -10.40 -6.06
N TYR A 53 10.90 -9.07 -6.09
CA TYR A 53 9.74 -8.19 -6.03
C TYR A 53 8.79 -8.37 -7.22
N MET A 54 9.33 -8.48 -8.44
CA MET A 54 8.54 -8.73 -9.65
C MET A 54 7.81 -10.07 -9.57
N ALA A 55 8.50 -11.13 -9.14
CA ALA A 55 7.90 -12.45 -8.93
C ALA A 55 6.82 -12.41 -7.85
N GLY A 56 7.07 -11.72 -6.72
CA GLY A 56 6.09 -11.50 -5.67
C GLY A 56 4.85 -10.76 -6.15
N ALA A 57 5.03 -9.73 -6.99
CA ALA A 57 3.93 -9.00 -7.61
C ALA A 57 3.10 -9.89 -8.54
N ALA A 58 3.75 -10.70 -9.39
CA ALA A 58 3.06 -11.64 -10.28
C ALA A 58 2.25 -12.68 -9.50
N VAL A 59 2.82 -13.25 -8.43
CA VAL A 59 2.13 -14.20 -7.56
C VAL A 59 0.98 -13.55 -6.79
N SER A 60 1.13 -12.27 -6.37
CA SER A 60 0.05 -11.51 -5.75
C SER A 60 -1.11 -11.27 -6.72
N ILE A 61 -0.83 -10.88 -7.97
CA ILE A 61 -1.86 -10.70 -9.01
C ILE A 61 -2.59 -12.02 -9.25
N PHE A 62 -1.86 -13.13 -9.41
CA PHE A 62 -2.44 -14.45 -9.55
C PHE A 62 -3.30 -14.82 -8.33
N GLY A 63 -2.83 -14.53 -7.12
CA GLY A 63 -3.58 -14.68 -5.87
C GLY A 63 -4.94 -13.98 -5.92
N TYR A 64 -4.98 -12.70 -6.33
CA TYR A 64 -6.24 -11.96 -6.49
C TYR A 64 -7.19 -12.60 -7.50
N LEU A 65 -6.68 -13.17 -8.59
CA LEU A 65 -7.50 -13.84 -9.61
C LEU A 65 -8.17 -15.12 -9.09
N ILE A 66 -7.49 -15.88 -8.23
CA ILE A 66 -8.02 -17.13 -7.66
C ILE A 66 -8.79 -16.93 -6.35
N ALA A 67 -8.61 -15.77 -5.68
CA ALA A 67 -9.21 -15.46 -4.39
C ALA A 67 -10.73 -15.69 -4.32
N PRO A 68 -11.55 -15.24 -5.30
CA PRO A 68 -13.00 -15.48 -5.26
C PRO A 68 -13.36 -16.95 -5.24
N SER A 69 -12.56 -17.80 -5.90
CA SER A 69 -12.77 -19.24 -5.93
C SER A 69 -12.43 -19.92 -4.60
N ILE A 70 -11.36 -19.46 -3.94
CA ILE A 70 -10.96 -19.93 -2.62
C ILE A 70 -12.00 -19.54 -1.58
N ILE A 71 -12.37 -18.25 -1.56
CA ILE A 71 -13.32 -17.70 -0.57
C ILE A 71 -14.70 -18.35 -0.71
N ARG A 72 -15.18 -18.61 -1.93
CA ARG A 72 -16.47 -19.32 -2.13
C ARG A 72 -16.46 -20.75 -1.61
N ARG A 73 -15.31 -21.44 -1.71
CA ARG A 73 -15.23 -22.85 -1.26
C ARG A 73 -15.07 -22.98 0.25
N LEU A 74 -14.25 -22.11 0.85
CA LEU A 74 -13.88 -22.20 2.27
C LEU A 74 -14.70 -21.26 3.16
N GLY A 75 -15.27 -20.19 2.59
CA GLY A 75 -15.83 -19.05 3.30
C GLY A 75 -14.74 -18.05 3.71
N ASN A 76 -15.12 -16.76 3.84
CA ASN A 76 -14.19 -15.68 4.16
C ASN A 76 -13.48 -15.87 5.51
N TYR A 77 -14.21 -16.30 6.55
CA TYR A 77 -13.66 -16.54 7.87
C TYR A 77 -12.55 -17.59 7.88
N ARG A 78 -12.81 -18.76 7.30
CA ARG A 78 -11.81 -19.86 7.25
C ARG A 78 -10.61 -19.45 6.40
N THR A 79 -10.86 -18.77 5.28
CA THR A 79 -9.80 -18.26 4.42
C THR A 79 -8.90 -17.27 5.17
N ALA A 80 -9.46 -16.31 5.91
CA ALA A 80 -8.72 -15.36 6.71
C ALA A 80 -7.83 -16.05 7.77
N ILE A 81 -8.41 -16.99 8.54
CA ILE A 81 -7.66 -17.76 9.56
C ILE A 81 -6.50 -18.54 8.92
N SER A 82 -6.79 -19.26 7.82
CA SER A 82 -5.75 -20.07 7.14
C SER A 82 -4.62 -19.19 6.59
N LEU A 83 -4.95 -18.04 5.99
CA LEU A 83 -3.96 -17.11 5.47
C LEU A 83 -3.09 -16.49 6.57
N VAL A 84 -3.68 -16.11 7.71
CA VAL A 84 -2.91 -15.57 8.85
C VAL A 84 -1.98 -16.66 9.43
N MET A 85 -2.42 -17.91 9.51
CA MET A 85 -1.55 -19.04 9.93
C MET A 85 -0.41 -19.28 8.93
N ILE A 86 -0.70 -19.27 7.63
CA ILE A 86 0.33 -19.39 6.58
C ILE A 86 1.32 -18.24 6.68
N GLN A 87 0.86 -16.99 6.91
CA GLN A 87 1.72 -15.83 7.09
C GLN A 87 2.64 -16.00 8.31
N ALA A 88 2.13 -16.56 9.41
CA ALA A 88 2.95 -16.83 10.59
C ALA A 88 4.05 -17.86 10.30
N ILE A 89 3.73 -18.92 9.54
CA ILE A 89 4.73 -19.92 9.11
C ILE A 89 5.78 -19.28 8.20
N ILE A 90 5.36 -18.43 7.25
CA ILE A 90 6.27 -17.70 6.36
C ILE A 90 7.22 -16.80 7.18
N PHE A 91 6.69 -16.02 8.12
CA PHE A 91 7.53 -15.13 8.93
C PHE A 91 8.47 -15.91 9.85
N TYR A 92 8.02 -17.00 10.44
CA TYR A 92 8.91 -17.90 11.16
C TYR A 92 10.05 -18.42 10.26
N GLY A 93 9.71 -18.80 9.02
CA GLY A 93 10.70 -19.22 8.02
C GLY A 93 11.68 -18.09 7.67
N LEU A 94 11.22 -16.83 7.47
CA LEU A 94 12.09 -15.67 7.19
C LEU A 94 13.02 -15.35 8.37
N VAL A 95 12.58 -15.60 9.60
CA VAL A 95 13.42 -15.44 10.82
C VAL A 95 14.51 -16.50 10.86
N THR A 96 14.23 -17.74 10.50
CA THR A 96 15.13 -18.89 10.73
C THR A 96 15.94 -19.32 9.50
N ALA A 97 15.44 -19.08 8.28
CA ALA A 97 16.08 -19.50 7.04
C ALA A 97 17.46 -18.87 6.85
N GLN A 98 18.42 -19.65 6.33
CA GLN A 98 19.78 -19.22 6.00
C GLN A 98 20.03 -19.23 4.49
N SER A 99 19.25 -20.01 3.73
CA SER A 99 19.40 -20.13 2.28
C SER A 99 18.76 -18.96 1.57
N ALA A 100 19.50 -18.32 0.65
CA ALA A 100 18.99 -17.25 -0.22
C ALA A 100 17.75 -17.68 -1.01
N PHE A 101 17.75 -18.91 -1.53
CA PHE A 101 16.61 -19.47 -2.26
C PHE A 101 15.36 -19.57 -1.37
N THR A 102 15.52 -20.10 -0.15
CA THR A 102 14.38 -20.25 0.79
C THR A 102 13.83 -18.88 1.18
N ILE A 103 14.69 -17.91 1.45
CA ILE A 103 14.29 -16.53 1.79
C ILE A 103 13.52 -15.90 0.64
N ALA A 104 14.04 -16.01 -0.60
CA ALA A 104 13.37 -15.49 -1.79
C ALA A 104 12.00 -16.14 -2.02
N ALA A 105 11.91 -17.48 -1.92
CA ALA A 105 10.66 -18.22 -2.09
C ALA A 105 9.61 -17.82 -1.04
N LEU A 106 10.00 -17.71 0.23
CA LEU A 106 9.11 -17.26 1.31
C LEU A 106 8.66 -15.82 1.10
N PHE A 107 9.55 -14.93 0.66
CA PHE A 107 9.23 -13.54 0.38
C PHE A 107 8.24 -13.40 -0.78
N ILE A 108 8.41 -14.17 -1.86
CA ILE A 108 7.49 -14.22 -2.99
C ILE A 108 6.11 -14.71 -2.53
N LEU A 109 6.06 -15.80 -1.74
CA LEU A 109 4.81 -16.33 -1.24
C LEU A 109 4.09 -15.37 -0.28
N GLN A 110 4.85 -14.69 0.61
CA GLN A 110 4.35 -13.64 1.49
C GLN A 110 3.57 -12.57 0.73
N SER A 111 4.06 -12.13 -0.44
CA SER A 111 3.45 -11.06 -1.22
C SER A 111 2.01 -11.37 -1.61
N ALA A 112 1.71 -12.61 -1.98
CA ALA A 112 0.34 -13.05 -2.26
C ALA A 112 -0.50 -13.18 -1.00
N VAL A 113 0.05 -13.82 0.05
CA VAL A 113 -0.69 -14.06 1.30
C VAL A 113 -1.14 -12.76 1.95
N VAL A 114 -0.26 -11.76 2.03
CA VAL A 114 -0.58 -10.43 2.53
C VAL A 114 -1.71 -9.80 1.73
N SER A 115 -1.64 -9.84 0.40
CA SER A 115 -2.69 -9.28 -0.47
C SER A 115 -4.04 -9.94 -0.25
N LEU A 116 -4.05 -11.26 -0.04
CA LEU A 116 -5.27 -12.02 0.21
C LEU A 116 -5.84 -11.78 1.62
N ILE A 117 -4.99 -11.62 2.64
CA ILE A 117 -5.46 -11.22 3.98
C ILE A 117 -6.17 -9.87 3.90
N ALA A 118 -5.57 -8.86 3.23
CA ALA A 118 -6.20 -7.55 3.05
C ALA A 118 -7.60 -7.68 2.42
N LEU A 119 -7.75 -8.51 1.38
CA LEU A 119 -9.03 -8.76 0.73
C LEU A 119 -10.06 -9.35 1.70
N THR A 120 -9.66 -10.32 2.55
CA THR A 120 -10.59 -10.91 3.52
C THR A 120 -11.05 -9.91 4.59
N LEU A 121 -10.15 -9.01 5.02
CA LEU A 121 -10.48 -7.93 5.97
C LEU A 121 -11.43 -6.90 5.35
N ASP A 122 -11.23 -6.56 4.08
CA ASP A 122 -12.15 -5.69 3.35
C ASP A 122 -13.56 -6.29 3.25
N ILE A 123 -13.68 -7.61 3.03
CA ILE A 123 -14.97 -8.30 2.99
C ILE A 123 -15.65 -8.25 4.36
N PHE A 124 -14.91 -8.44 5.45
CA PHE A 124 -15.48 -8.25 6.78
C PHE A 124 -16.02 -6.82 6.96
N LEU A 125 -15.24 -5.80 6.58
CA LEU A 125 -15.65 -4.41 6.69
C LEU A 125 -16.92 -4.13 5.88
N GLU A 126 -16.99 -4.59 4.65
CA GLU A 126 -18.10 -4.36 3.74
C GLU A 126 -19.42 -4.95 4.27
N VAL A 127 -19.39 -6.21 4.75
CA VAL A 127 -20.58 -6.91 5.24
C VAL A 127 -21.17 -6.26 6.51
N TYR A 128 -20.32 -5.71 7.39
CA TYR A 128 -20.78 -5.06 8.62
C TYR A 128 -21.07 -3.56 8.46
N THR A 129 -20.79 -2.98 7.28
CA THR A 129 -21.02 -1.56 7.02
C THR A 129 -22.42 -1.34 6.44
N ASP A 130 -23.24 -0.53 7.10
CA ASP A 130 -24.53 -0.11 6.57
C ASP A 130 -24.33 0.91 5.43
N SER A 131 -25.15 0.82 4.38
CA SER A 131 -25.07 1.70 3.20
C SER A 131 -25.15 3.21 3.53
N ALA A 132 -25.88 3.58 4.59
CA ALA A 132 -25.99 4.96 5.04
C ALA A 132 -24.73 5.50 5.77
N ARG A 133 -23.76 4.63 6.14
CA ARG A 133 -22.59 5.00 6.95
C ARG A 133 -21.26 4.60 6.31
N VAL A 134 -21.28 4.20 5.04
CA VAL A 134 -20.08 3.70 4.33
C VAL A 134 -18.91 4.68 4.43
N GLY A 135 -19.13 5.96 4.18
CA GLY A 135 -18.06 6.97 4.23
C GLY A 135 -17.44 7.12 5.62
N ALA A 136 -18.26 7.20 6.68
CA ALA A 136 -17.76 7.33 8.05
C ALA A 136 -16.98 6.10 8.51
N VAL A 137 -17.47 4.88 8.19
CA VAL A 137 -16.83 3.62 8.57
C VAL A 137 -15.51 3.42 7.81
N ARG A 138 -15.51 3.65 6.50
CA ARG A 138 -14.28 3.60 5.68
C ARG A 138 -13.27 4.66 6.11
N GLY A 139 -13.74 5.89 6.41
CA GLY A 139 -12.88 6.95 6.92
C GLY A 139 -12.19 6.57 8.23
N LEU A 140 -12.94 6.02 9.21
CA LEU A 140 -12.36 5.51 10.46
C LEU A 140 -11.34 4.39 10.20
N TYR A 141 -11.70 3.41 9.37
CA TYR A 141 -10.82 2.29 9.02
C TYR A 141 -9.53 2.78 8.39
N THR A 142 -9.61 3.62 7.34
CA THR A 142 -8.44 4.16 6.64
C THR A 142 -7.56 5.03 7.56
N ALA A 143 -8.17 5.88 8.42
CA ALA A 143 -7.42 6.67 9.39
C ALA A 143 -6.63 5.77 10.36
N THR A 144 -7.23 4.66 10.78
CA THR A 144 -6.59 3.68 11.66
C THR A 144 -5.41 2.97 10.96
N LEU A 145 -5.57 2.60 9.68
CA LEU A 145 -4.48 2.04 8.88
C LEU A 145 -3.35 3.05 8.68
N ASN A 146 -3.66 4.30 8.38
CA ASN A 146 -2.68 5.37 8.19
C ASN A 146 -1.84 5.62 9.45
N THR A 147 -2.43 5.49 10.64
CA THR A 147 -1.68 5.56 11.89
C THR A 147 -0.60 4.47 11.96
N SER A 148 -0.91 3.24 11.54
CA SER A 148 0.09 2.16 11.45
C SER A 148 1.22 2.49 10.46
N TRP A 149 0.88 3.07 9.31
CA TRP A 149 1.87 3.49 8.31
C TRP A 149 2.87 4.51 8.86
N ILE A 150 2.41 5.47 9.68
CA ILE A 150 3.25 6.52 10.26
C ILE A 150 4.17 5.95 11.36
N VAL A 151 3.64 5.08 12.21
CA VAL A 151 4.35 4.57 13.39
C VAL A 151 5.33 3.44 13.04
N ALA A 152 4.99 2.59 12.07
CA ALA A 152 5.75 1.39 11.74
C ALA A 152 7.20 1.62 11.30
N PRO A 153 7.55 2.64 10.48
CA PRO A 153 8.95 2.88 10.10
C PRO A 153 9.84 3.18 11.31
N LEU A 154 9.33 3.96 12.27
CA LEU A 154 10.06 4.26 13.49
C LEU A 154 10.26 2.99 14.34
N LEU A 155 9.20 2.21 14.55
CA LEU A 155 9.29 0.94 15.28
C LEU A 155 10.25 -0.04 14.59
N GLY A 156 10.14 -0.18 13.27
CA GLY A 156 11.01 -1.06 12.48
C GLY A 156 12.48 -0.66 12.58
N SER A 157 12.77 0.64 12.50
CA SER A 157 14.13 1.16 12.61
C SER A 157 14.73 0.95 14.02
N MET A 158 13.92 1.14 15.07
CA MET A 158 14.36 0.87 16.46
C MET A 158 14.70 -0.61 16.68
N LEU A 159 13.96 -1.53 16.04
CA LEU A 159 14.23 -2.97 16.14
C LEU A 159 15.53 -3.40 15.43
N ILE A 160 15.96 -2.65 14.42
CA ILE A 160 17.19 -2.89 13.66
C ILE A 160 18.39 -2.22 14.34
N ASN A 161 18.16 -1.02 14.92
CA ASN A 161 19.21 -0.19 15.49
C ASN A 161 20.00 -0.93 16.60
N GLY A 162 21.32 -0.75 16.59
CA GLY A 162 22.23 -1.38 17.54
C GLY A 162 22.59 -2.84 17.24
N THR A 163 21.75 -3.59 16.52
CA THR A 163 21.99 -5.00 16.16
C THR A 163 22.28 -5.22 14.69
N ASN A 164 21.89 -4.29 13.81
CA ASN A 164 21.85 -4.43 12.34
C ASN A 164 21.17 -5.72 11.88
N ASN A 165 20.29 -6.28 12.71
CA ASN A 165 19.59 -7.52 12.43
C ASN A 165 18.16 -7.26 11.94
N PHE A 166 17.98 -7.25 10.64
CA PHE A 166 16.66 -7.08 10.00
C PHE A 166 15.63 -8.15 10.42
N ARG A 167 16.07 -9.33 10.88
CA ARG A 167 15.16 -10.41 11.33
C ARG A 167 14.31 -10.00 12.52
N ASN A 168 14.77 -9.04 13.34
CA ASN A 168 14.01 -8.52 14.46
C ASN A 168 12.67 -7.91 14.03
N THR A 169 12.60 -7.30 12.83
CA THR A 169 11.36 -6.75 12.28
C THR A 169 10.36 -7.85 11.95
N TYR A 170 10.83 -9.00 11.44
CA TYR A 170 9.97 -10.16 11.17
C TYR A 170 9.54 -10.87 12.46
N VAL A 171 10.37 -10.88 13.52
CA VAL A 171 9.98 -11.40 14.84
C VAL A 171 8.84 -10.55 15.42
N ALA A 172 8.98 -9.22 15.39
CA ALA A 172 7.92 -8.33 15.85
C ALA A 172 6.64 -8.47 15.01
N ALA A 173 6.77 -8.56 13.69
CA ALA A 173 5.65 -8.77 12.80
C ALA A 173 4.96 -10.13 13.04
N LEU A 174 5.73 -11.20 13.28
CA LEU A 174 5.20 -12.52 13.68
C LEU A 174 4.41 -12.41 14.98
N ALA A 175 4.94 -11.71 15.99
CA ALA A 175 4.25 -11.52 17.26
C ALA A 175 2.89 -10.81 17.09
N MET A 176 2.76 -9.88 16.13
CA MET A 176 1.49 -9.20 15.83
C MET A 176 0.44 -10.12 15.18
N LEU A 177 0.84 -11.23 14.56
CA LEU A 177 -0.11 -12.18 13.98
C LEU A 177 -0.90 -12.98 15.03
N PHE A 178 -0.37 -13.14 16.25
CA PHE A 178 -1.10 -13.85 17.32
C PHE A 178 -2.34 -13.07 17.78
N PRO A 179 -2.27 -11.78 18.17
CA PRO A 179 -3.48 -11.01 18.48
C PRO A 179 -4.39 -10.85 17.26
N LEU A 180 -3.85 -10.72 16.04
CA LEU A 180 -4.64 -10.69 14.80
C LEU A 180 -5.49 -11.96 14.66
N LEU A 181 -4.85 -13.13 14.75
CA LEU A 181 -5.51 -14.43 14.68
C LEU A 181 -6.58 -14.59 15.78
N TYR A 182 -6.23 -14.23 17.01
CA TYR A 182 -7.15 -14.31 18.14
C TYR A 182 -8.41 -13.43 17.93
N LEU A 183 -8.24 -12.19 17.47
CA LEU A 183 -9.36 -11.27 17.23
C LEU A 183 -10.26 -11.77 16.11
N ILE A 184 -9.70 -12.30 15.00
CA ILE A 184 -10.51 -12.88 13.93
C ILE A 184 -11.24 -14.12 14.43
N TYR A 185 -10.54 -15.02 15.11
CA TYR A 185 -11.11 -16.26 15.65
C TYR A 185 -12.27 -16.00 16.61
N ARG A 186 -12.13 -15.05 17.53
CA ARG A 186 -13.15 -14.74 18.56
C ARG A 186 -14.37 -14.03 18.01
N ASN A 187 -14.17 -13.09 17.06
CA ASN A 187 -15.24 -12.17 16.68
C ASN A 187 -16.03 -12.61 15.45
N PHE A 188 -15.48 -13.47 14.57
CA PHE A 188 -16.10 -13.82 13.30
C PHE A 188 -16.44 -15.30 13.07
N PRO A 189 -16.56 -16.19 14.11
CA PRO A 189 -16.80 -17.62 13.89
C PRO A 189 -18.15 -17.92 13.22
N LYS A 190 -19.12 -16.99 13.34
CA LYS A 190 -20.46 -17.07 12.75
C LYS A 190 -20.65 -16.12 11.57
N PHE A 191 -19.55 -15.71 10.92
CA PHE A 191 -19.62 -14.84 9.75
C PHE A 191 -20.42 -15.49 8.63
N LYS A 192 -21.39 -14.76 8.09
CA LYS A 192 -22.18 -15.19 6.94
C LYS A 192 -21.61 -14.55 5.69
N ASP A 193 -21.13 -15.39 4.79
CA ASP A 193 -20.58 -14.96 3.52
C ASP A 193 -21.64 -14.29 2.63
N PRO A 194 -21.31 -13.17 1.99
CA PRO A 194 -22.17 -12.56 0.97
C PRO A 194 -22.17 -13.41 -0.31
N ASN A 195 -23.13 -13.14 -1.21
CA ASN A 195 -23.08 -13.71 -2.56
C ASN A 195 -21.93 -13.07 -3.35
N TYR A 196 -20.88 -13.82 -3.58
CA TYR A 196 -19.71 -13.36 -4.35
C TYR A 196 -20.02 -13.33 -5.85
N THR A 197 -19.99 -12.15 -6.47
CA THR A 197 -20.13 -12.00 -7.93
C THR A 197 -18.82 -12.31 -8.63
N HIS A 198 -18.90 -13.05 -9.74
CA HIS A 198 -17.76 -13.33 -10.60
C HIS A 198 -17.61 -12.24 -11.65
N LEU A 199 -16.50 -11.51 -11.56
CA LEU A 199 -16.05 -10.68 -12.66
C LEU A 199 -14.79 -11.31 -13.25
N SER A 200 -14.84 -11.68 -14.53
CA SER A 200 -13.65 -12.16 -15.19
C SER A 200 -12.68 -10.98 -15.42
N PRO A 201 -11.34 -11.20 -15.28
CA PRO A 201 -10.34 -10.16 -15.55
C PRO A 201 -10.49 -9.52 -16.94
N ILE A 202 -10.99 -10.30 -17.92
CA ILE A 202 -11.23 -9.85 -19.28
C ILE A 202 -12.42 -8.88 -19.36
N GLN A 203 -13.51 -9.16 -18.63
CA GLN A 203 -14.67 -8.27 -18.56
C GLN A 203 -14.26 -6.95 -17.88
N LEU A 204 -13.42 -7.04 -16.88
CA LEU A 204 -12.85 -5.93 -16.16
C LEU A 204 -12.00 -5.02 -17.07
N ALA A 205 -11.05 -5.60 -17.80
CA ALA A 205 -10.22 -4.88 -18.77
C ALA A 205 -11.03 -4.24 -19.88
N LYS A 206 -12.06 -4.93 -20.39
CA LYS A 206 -12.98 -4.38 -21.40
C LYS A 206 -13.76 -3.19 -20.86
N HIS A 207 -14.25 -3.26 -19.63
CA HIS A 207 -15.04 -2.19 -19.04
C HIS A 207 -14.24 -0.89 -18.89
N ILE A 208 -12.97 -0.99 -18.47
CA ILE A 208 -12.05 0.15 -18.37
C ILE A 208 -11.71 0.69 -19.76
N GLY A 209 -11.43 -0.18 -20.72
CA GLY A 209 -11.02 0.19 -22.07
C GLY A 209 -12.06 1.01 -22.86
N HIS A 210 -13.33 0.98 -22.46
CA HIS A 210 -14.40 1.73 -23.12
C HIS A 210 -14.51 3.19 -22.67
N ASN A 211 -13.94 3.55 -21.51
CA ASN A 211 -14.01 4.92 -20.99
C ASN A 211 -12.63 5.58 -20.97
N ARG A 212 -12.42 6.56 -21.85
CA ARG A 212 -11.14 7.29 -21.96
C ARG A 212 -10.70 7.98 -20.66
N ASN A 213 -11.64 8.46 -19.85
CA ASN A 213 -11.32 9.08 -18.58
C ASN A 213 -10.84 8.05 -17.55
N TRP A 214 -11.40 6.85 -17.59
CA TRP A 214 -10.93 5.76 -16.73
C TRP A 214 -9.54 5.30 -17.11
N ILE A 215 -9.23 5.17 -18.40
CA ILE A 215 -7.87 4.86 -18.86
C ILE A 215 -6.88 5.90 -18.32
N LYS A 216 -7.22 7.20 -18.40
CA LYS A 216 -6.38 8.28 -17.88
C LYS A 216 -6.21 8.19 -16.36
N LEU A 217 -7.29 7.97 -15.61
CA LEU A 217 -7.26 7.80 -14.17
C LEU A 217 -6.39 6.62 -13.74
N PHE A 218 -6.57 5.46 -14.39
CA PHE A 218 -5.78 4.27 -14.11
C PHE A 218 -4.31 4.43 -14.48
N SER A 219 -3.99 5.08 -15.59
CA SER A 219 -2.60 5.36 -15.97
C SER A 219 -1.91 6.29 -14.96
N ALA A 220 -2.60 7.35 -14.51
CA ALA A 220 -2.10 8.21 -13.45
C ALA A 220 -1.91 7.45 -12.13
N ASN A 221 -2.86 6.57 -11.78
CA ASN A 221 -2.76 5.75 -10.57
C ASN A 221 -1.61 4.74 -10.63
N ILE A 222 -1.37 4.10 -11.78
CA ILE A 222 -0.21 3.20 -11.95
C ILE A 222 1.08 3.96 -11.73
N VAL A 223 1.22 5.18 -12.26
CA VAL A 223 2.41 6.01 -12.03
C VAL A 223 2.58 6.35 -10.55
N LEU A 224 1.51 6.78 -9.87
CA LEU A 224 1.54 7.07 -8.43
C LEU A 224 1.92 5.84 -7.60
N GLN A 225 1.30 4.70 -7.87
CA GLN A 225 1.59 3.46 -7.14
C GLN A 225 3.02 2.97 -7.44
N THR A 226 3.52 3.16 -8.69
CA THR A 226 4.92 2.83 -9.05
C THR A 226 5.91 3.73 -8.29
N PHE A 227 5.60 5.02 -8.15
CA PHE A 227 6.37 5.91 -7.29
C PHE A 227 6.39 5.41 -5.83
N TYR A 228 5.25 5.01 -5.27
CA TYR A 228 5.20 4.46 -3.91
C TYR A 228 6.01 3.17 -3.76
N ALA A 229 5.87 2.25 -4.69
CA ALA A 229 6.62 0.99 -4.69
C ALA A 229 8.13 1.26 -4.78
N TRP A 230 8.55 2.16 -5.68
CA TRP A 230 9.94 2.53 -5.83
C TRP A 230 10.50 3.17 -4.56
N MET A 231 9.79 4.13 -3.99
CA MET A 231 10.17 4.79 -2.74
C MET A 231 10.25 3.81 -1.55
N THR A 232 9.43 2.78 -1.54
CA THR A 232 9.43 1.76 -0.48
C THR A 232 10.62 0.81 -0.60
N VAL A 233 10.97 0.43 -1.84
CA VAL A 233 12.01 -0.58 -2.10
C VAL A 233 13.41 0.04 -2.15
N TYR A 234 13.58 1.14 -2.88
CA TYR A 234 14.91 1.67 -3.23
C TYR A 234 15.34 2.86 -2.38
N CYS A 235 14.41 3.71 -1.92
CA CYS A 235 14.77 4.88 -1.12
C CYS A 235 15.49 4.51 0.20
N PRO A 236 15.05 3.51 1.00
CA PRO A 236 15.79 3.12 2.21
C PRO A 236 17.19 2.57 1.91
N ILE A 237 17.36 1.81 0.82
CA ILE A 237 18.68 1.32 0.38
C ILE A 237 19.60 2.51 0.06
N TYR A 238 19.10 3.48 -0.70
CA TYR A 238 19.85 4.66 -1.08
C TYR A 238 20.24 5.50 0.15
N LEU A 239 19.31 5.74 1.07
CA LEU A 239 19.59 6.49 2.30
C LEU A 239 20.65 5.79 3.16
N ASN A 240 20.62 4.45 3.24
CA ASN A 240 21.58 3.70 4.03
C ASN A 240 22.92 3.55 3.31
N LYS A 241 22.95 2.98 2.09
CA LYS A 241 24.18 2.62 1.39
C LYS A 241 24.90 3.82 0.76
N THR A 242 24.14 4.78 0.18
CA THR A 242 24.71 5.91 -0.56
C THR A 242 24.88 7.14 0.32
N MET A 243 23.87 7.48 1.13
CA MET A 243 23.93 8.65 2.02
C MET A 243 24.54 8.34 3.38
N GLY A 244 24.69 7.06 3.77
CA GLY A 244 25.32 6.65 5.02
C GLY A 244 24.47 6.88 6.27
N PHE A 245 23.14 7.07 6.14
CA PHE A 245 22.25 7.20 7.28
C PHE A 245 22.12 5.88 8.05
N GLY A 246 22.22 5.98 9.38
CA GLY A 246 21.84 4.87 10.27
C GLY A 246 20.34 4.59 10.25
N TRP A 247 19.94 3.37 10.63
CA TRP A 247 18.54 2.94 10.60
C TRP A 247 17.63 3.81 11.47
N GLU A 248 18.10 4.32 12.61
CA GLU A 248 17.33 5.26 13.44
C GLU A 248 16.96 6.53 12.67
N GLN A 249 17.95 7.13 11.98
CA GLN A 249 17.75 8.32 11.16
C GLN A 249 16.78 8.04 9.99
N ILE A 250 16.93 6.89 9.34
CA ILE A 250 16.02 6.45 8.27
C ILE A 250 14.59 6.32 8.80
N GLY A 251 14.40 5.72 9.97
CA GLY A 251 13.08 5.62 10.60
C GLY A 251 12.43 6.99 10.84
N ILE A 252 13.19 7.97 11.33
CA ILE A 252 12.72 9.35 11.52
C ILE A 252 12.34 9.98 10.16
N ILE A 253 13.24 9.89 9.17
CA ILE A 253 13.00 10.43 7.82
C ILE A 253 11.73 9.85 7.21
N LEU A 254 11.55 8.52 7.26
CA LEU A 254 10.38 7.85 6.70
C LEU A 254 9.09 8.16 7.46
N THR A 255 9.16 8.29 8.78
CA THR A 255 8.01 8.69 9.59
C THR A 255 7.57 10.12 9.24
N VAL A 256 8.49 11.07 9.18
CA VAL A 256 8.22 12.46 8.77
C VAL A 256 7.67 12.50 7.34
N MET A 257 8.25 11.72 6.44
CA MET A 257 7.77 11.59 5.06
C MET A 257 6.29 11.20 4.97
N LEU A 258 5.76 10.40 5.89
CA LEU A 258 4.38 9.90 5.83
C LEU A 258 3.35 10.82 6.49
N LEU A 259 3.77 11.83 7.25
CA LEU A 259 2.87 12.79 7.93
C LEU A 259 1.95 13.59 6.99
N PRO A 260 2.32 13.92 5.73
CA PRO A 260 1.41 14.66 4.85
C PRO A 260 0.07 13.95 4.59
N PHE A 261 0.01 12.62 4.62
CA PHE A 261 -1.23 11.91 4.35
C PHE A 261 -2.38 12.34 5.29
N PRO A 262 -2.28 12.22 6.61
CA PRO A 262 -3.34 12.68 7.50
C PRO A 262 -3.48 14.21 7.56
N LEU A 263 -2.39 14.96 7.34
CA LEU A 263 -2.40 16.42 7.47
C LEU A 263 -3.01 17.12 6.26
N VAL A 264 -2.81 16.58 5.05
CA VAL A 264 -3.10 17.28 3.79
C VAL A 264 -4.36 16.73 3.12
N GLN A 265 -4.64 15.42 3.21
CA GLN A 265 -5.76 14.80 2.49
C GLN A 265 -7.12 15.39 2.89
N PHE A 266 -7.38 15.59 4.18
CA PHE A 266 -8.66 16.13 4.63
C PHE A 266 -8.89 17.60 4.22
N PRO A 267 -7.94 18.55 4.40
CA PRO A 267 -8.09 19.92 3.90
C PRO A 267 -8.26 19.99 2.38
N LEU A 268 -7.50 19.19 1.62
CA LEU A 268 -7.58 19.20 0.16
C LEU A 268 -8.91 18.62 -0.36
N GLY A 269 -9.46 17.59 0.29
CA GLY A 269 -10.79 17.09 -0.05
C GLY A 269 -11.85 18.18 0.04
N LYS A 270 -11.85 18.97 1.12
CA LYS A 270 -12.77 20.12 1.26
C LYS A 270 -12.51 21.23 0.23
N LEU A 271 -11.26 21.46 -0.13
CA LEU A 271 -10.89 22.47 -1.11
C LEU A 271 -11.35 22.10 -2.52
N ALA A 272 -11.26 20.83 -2.88
CA ALA A 272 -11.75 20.30 -4.15
C ALA A 272 -13.26 20.47 -4.30
N ASP A 273 -14.02 20.16 -3.23
CA ASP A 273 -15.48 20.25 -3.26
C ASP A 273 -15.99 21.72 -3.36
N ASN A 274 -15.20 22.71 -2.88
CA ASN A 274 -15.68 24.08 -2.71
C ASN A 274 -15.17 25.08 -3.77
N ARG A 275 -13.98 24.88 -4.34
CA ARG A 275 -13.33 25.93 -5.18
C ARG A 275 -12.56 25.44 -6.39
N PHE A 276 -11.91 24.27 -6.30
CA PHE A 276 -11.08 23.71 -7.34
C PHE A 276 -11.60 22.33 -7.69
N GLY A 277 -11.59 21.96 -8.97
CA GLY A 277 -11.93 20.59 -9.37
C GLY A 277 -10.86 19.59 -8.95
N GLU A 278 -11.20 18.30 -9.00
CA GLU A 278 -10.25 17.22 -8.71
C GLU A 278 -9.04 17.24 -9.65
N LYS A 279 -9.27 17.63 -10.89
CA LYS A 279 -8.27 17.70 -11.96
C LYS A 279 -7.11 18.65 -11.62
N GLU A 280 -7.41 19.88 -11.17
CA GLU A 280 -6.41 20.91 -10.88
C GLU A 280 -5.53 20.49 -9.72
N ILE A 281 -6.12 20.05 -8.61
CA ILE A 281 -5.38 19.64 -7.41
C ILE A 281 -4.56 18.37 -7.70
N MET A 282 -5.10 17.40 -8.46
CA MET A 282 -4.38 16.20 -8.89
C MET A 282 -3.15 16.59 -9.73
N SER A 283 -3.32 17.50 -10.68
CA SER A 283 -2.24 17.96 -11.56
C SER A 283 -1.14 18.70 -10.79
N LEU A 284 -1.52 19.60 -9.88
CA LEU A 284 -0.58 20.27 -8.98
C LEU A 284 0.13 19.25 -8.06
N GLY A 285 -0.57 18.23 -7.61
CA GLY A 285 0.00 17.13 -6.83
C GLY A 285 1.10 16.40 -7.59
N PHE A 286 0.85 15.98 -8.84
CA PHE A 286 1.87 15.33 -9.68
C PHE A 286 3.03 16.25 -10.03
N LEU A 287 2.76 17.53 -10.28
CA LEU A 287 3.81 18.52 -10.55
C LEU A 287 4.73 18.68 -9.35
N LEU A 288 4.18 18.92 -8.16
CA LEU A 288 4.94 19.08 -6.92
C LEU A 288 5.74 17.81 -6.62
N MET A 289 5.09 16.63 -6.66
CA MET A 289 5.72 15.34 -6.41
C MET A 289 6.87 15.07 -7.40
N GLY A 290 6.65 15.29 -8.69
CA GLY A 290 7.64 15.04 -9.72
C GLY A 290 8.85 15.97 -9.61
N LEU A 291 8.63 17.29 -9.49
CA LEU A 291 9.71 18.28 -9.38
C LEU A 291 10.55 18.07 -8.11
N THR A 292 9.89 17.83 -6.97
CA THR A 292 10.61 17.60 -5.71
C THR A 292 11.38 16.27 -5.75
N THR A 293 10.85 15.24 -6.42
CA THR A 293 11.56 13.97 -6.60
C THR A 293 12.78 14.12 -7.51
N VAL A 294 12.68 14.90 -8.60
CA VAL A 294 13.86 15.28 -9.41
C VAL A 294 14.89 16.01 -8.55
N GLY A 295 14.43 16.93 -7.70
CA GLY A 295 15.31 17.69 -6.79
C GLY A 295 16.10 16.81 -5.82
N LEU A 296 15.53 15.68 -5.37
CA LEU A 296 16.23 14.72 -4.49
C LEU A 296 17.55 14.19 -5.14
N ALA A 297 17.58 14.05 -6.46
CA ALA A 297 18.77 13.61 -7.18
C ALA A 297 19.99 14.54 -7.03
N PHE A 298 19.79 15.78 -6.61
CA PHE A 298 20.84 16.79 -6.43
C PHE A 298 21.25 17.00 -4.98
N ILE A 299 20.58 16.35 -4.02
CA ILE A 299 20.95 16.41 -2.60
C ILE A 299 22.12 15.45 -2.36
N ARG A 300 23.32 16.01 -2.09
CA ARG A 300 24.57 15.26 -1.87
C ARG A 300 24.99 15.19 -0.41
N THR A 301 24.38 16.00 0.44
CA THR A 301 24.74 16.06 1.86
C THR A 301 23.87 15.11 2.68
N PRO A 302 24.46 14.30 3.58
CA PRO A 302 23.71 13.43 4.49
C PRO A 302 23.15 14.25 5.68
N ASN A 303 22.28 15.21 5.39
CA ASN A 303 21.60 16.01 6.40
C ASN A 303 20.18 15.50 6.62
N LEU A 304 19.89 15.03 7.83
CA LEU A 304 18.61 14.44 8.20
C LEU A 304 17.43 15.37 7.91
N LEU A 305 17.56 16.66 8.28
CA LEU A 305 16.46 17.64 8.11
C LEU A 305 16.18 17.91 6.63
N ILE A 306 17.23 18.02 5.80
CA ILE A 306 17.08 18.26 4.35
C ILE A 306 16.35 17.07 3.71
N TRP A 307 16.78 15.84 4.00
CA TRP A 307 16.14 14.63 3.47
C TRP A 307 14.71 14.45 3.97
N ALA A 308 14.47 14.67 5.28
CA ALA A 308 13.13 14.60 5.84
C ALA A 308 12.19 15.64 5.20
N ALA A 309 12.63 16.91 5.08
CA ALA A 309 11.84 17.98 4.47
C ALA A 309 11.58 17.74 2.97
N ALA A 310 12.60 17.31 2.22
CA ALA A 310 12.45 17.03 0.80
C ALA A 310 11.48 15.86 0.54
N LEU A 311 11.63 14.74 1.28
CA LEU A 311 10.73 13.60 1.18
C LEU A 311 9.32 13.93 1.68
N PHE A 312 9.17 14.72 2.75
CA PHE A 312 7.88 15.25 3.19
C PHE A 312 7.19 16.05 2.08
N THR A 313 7.93 16.90 1.38
CA THR A 313 7.38 17.71 0.28
C THR A 313 6.92 16.84 -0.90
N THR A 314 7.65 15.76 -1.24
CA THR A 314 7.18 14.81 -2.25
C THR A 314 5.84 14.19 -1.87
N ARG A 315 5.63 13.93 -0.58
CA ARG A 315 4.41 13.30 -0.07
C ARG A 315 3.23 14.25 0.04
N ILE A 316 3.45 15.56 0.16
CA ILE A 316 2.36 16.55 -0.01
C ILE A 316 1.75 16.40 -1.40
N GLY A 317 2.58 16.38 -2.43
CA GLY A 317 2.12 16.20 -3.81
C GLY A 317 1.45 14.84 -4.03
N ALA A 318 2.04 13.76 -3.50
CA ALA A 318 1.50 12.42 -3.59
C ALA A 318 0.13 12.28 -2.89
N ALA A 319 -0.01 12.83 -1.68
CA ALA A 319 -1.27 12.82 -0.92
C ALA A 319 -2.37 13.61 -1.62
N ALA A 320 -2.02 14.74 -2.25
CA ALA A 320 -2.94 15.54 -3.07
C ALA A 320 -3.42 14.75 -4.31
N ALA A 321 -2.51 14.15 -5.06
CA ALA A 321 -2.85 13.34 -6.23
C ALA A 321 -3.72 12.13 -5.85
N GLU A 322 -3.36 11.41 -4.79
CA GLU A 322 -4.07 10.22 -4.33
C GLU A 322 -5.51 10.52 -3.95
N ILE A 323 -5.74 11.51 -3.07
CA ILE A 323 -7.10 11.83 -2.59
C ILE A 323 -7.99 12.32 -3.74
N MET A 324 -7.43 13.07 -4.71
CA MET A 324 -8.20 13.53 -5.88
C MET A 324 -8.54 12.38 -6.83
N MET A 325 -7.62 11.43 -7.03
CA MET A 325 -7.91 10.24 -7.83
C MET A 325 -8.96 9.35 -7.19
N GLU A 326 -8.90 9.16 -5.87
CA GLU A 326 -9.93 8.42 -5.14
C GLU A 326 -11.29 9.12 -5.21
N THR A 327 -11.33 10.44 -4.98
CA THR A 327 -12.57 11.24 -5.06
C THR A 327 -13.17 11.15 -6.46
N TYR A 328 -12.37 11.36 -7.50
CA TYR A 328 -12.80 11.23 -8.90
C TYR A 328 -13.33 9.83 -9.20
N PHE A 329 -12.62 8.80 -8.77
CA PHE A 329 -13.04 7.40 -8.95
C PHE A 329 -14.41 7.16 -8.32
N PHE A 330 -14.60 7.52 -7.06
CA PHE A 330 -15.86 7.29 -6.35
C PHE A 330 -17.03 8.16 -6.85
N LYS A 331 -16.76 9.32 -7.45
CA LYS A 331 -17.80 10.13 -8.12
C LYS A 331 -18.23 9.53 -9.45
N THR A 332 -17.34 8.83 -10.15
CA THR A 332 -17.60 8.30 -11.51
C THR A 332 -17.99 6.83 -11.55
N VAL A 333 -17.72 6.07 -10.49
CA VAL A 333 -18.01 4.64 -10.39
C VAL A 333 -19.29 4.41 -9.60
N SER A 334 -20.21 3.63 -10.18
CA SER A 334 -21.39 3.18 -9.42
C SER A 334 -20.97 2.26 -8.26
N PRO A 335 -21.59 2.38 -7.08
CA PRO A 335 -21.37 1.46 -5.96
C PRO A 335 -21.61 -0.03 -6.31
N ARG A 336 -22.34 -0.28 -7.39
CA ARG A 336 -22.61 -1.64 -7.91
C ARG A 336 -21.51 -2.17 -8.84
N ASP A 337 -20.52 -1.33 -9.18
CA ASP A 337 -19.46 -1.69 -10.12
C ASP A 337 -18.22 -2.24 -9.38
N SER A 338 -18.41 -3.43 -8.76
CA SER A 338 -17.36 -4.15 -8.06
C SER A 338 -16.15 -4.49 -8.95
N ALA A 339 -16.36 -4.45 -10.29
CA ALA A 339 -15.33 -4.65 -11.30
C ALA A 339 -14.28 -3.54 -11.29
N ALA A 340 -14.72 -2.30 -11.32
CA ALA A 340 -13.85 -1.13 -11.31
C ALA A 340 -13.03 -1.07 -10.00
N LEU A 341 -13.66 -1.40 -8.86
CA LEU A 341 -12.97 -1.51 -7.56
C LEU A 341 -11.86 -2.57 -7.57
N GLY A 342 -12.13 -3.73 -8.18
CA GLY A 342 -11.15 -4.82 -8.30
C GLY A 342 -9.91 -4.39 -9.09
N VAL A 343 -10.08 -3.67 -10.21
CA VAL A 343 -8.95 -3.15 -11.01
C VAL A 343 -8.15 -2.11 -10.25
N PHE A 344 -8.83 -1.22 -9.55
CA PHE A 344 -8.14 -0.20 -8.76
C PHE A 344 -7.20 -0.85 -7.71
N ARG A 345 -7.60 -2.00 -7.14
CA ARG A 345 -6.78 -2.77 -6.19
C ARG A 345 -5.58 -3.48 -6.84
N ILE A 346 -5.71 -3.95 -8.07
CA ILE A 346 -4.62 -4.64 -8.79
C ILE A 346 -3.50 -3.66 -9.17
N THR A 347 -3.74 -2.35 -9.27
CA THR A 347 -2.71 -1.36 -9.58
C THR A 347 -1.56 -1.39 -8.56
N ARG A 348 -1.84 -1.66 -7.30
CA ARG A 348 -0.81 -1.72 -6.25
C ARG A 348 0.19 -2.88 -6.43
N PRO A 349 -0.20 -4.16 -6.53
CA PRO A 349 0.78 -5.21 -6.83
C PRO A 349 1.42 -5.03 -8.22
N LEU A 350 0.69 -4.50 -9.21
CA LEU A 350 1.24 -4.20 -10.54
C LEU A 350 2.38 -3.17 -10.46
N SER A 351 2.31 -2.21 -9.55
CA SER A 351 3.35 -1.21 -9.36
C SER A 351 4.65 -1.79 -8.81
N TYR A 352 4.59 -2.81 -7.96
CA TYR A 352 5.78 -3.54 -7.50
C TYR A 352 6.43 -4.38 -8.61
N PHE A 353 5.70 -4.65 -9.70
CA PHE A 353 6.29 -5.20 -10.91
C PHE A 353 7.00 -4.13 -11.75
N PHE A 354 6.41 -2.94 -11.88
CA PHE A 354 6.98 -1.85 -12.66
C PHE A 354 8.16 -1.14 -11.97
N ALA A 355 8.17 -1.00 -10.65
CA ALA A 355 9.22 -0.27 -9.96
C ALA A 355 10.63 -0.84 -10.20
N PRO A 356 10.89 -2.16 -10.12
CA PRO A 356 12.17 -2.72 -10.51
C PRO A 356 12.51 -2.53 -11.99
N LEU A 357 11.52 -2.61 -12.89
CA LEU A 357 11.75 -2.36 -14.33
C LEU A 357 12.21 -0.93 -14.59
N VAL A 358 11.60 0.05 -13.91
CA VAL A 358 12.05 1.45 -13.98
C VAL A 358 13.48 1.58 -13.50
N THR A 359 13.85 0.88 -12.42
CA THR A 359 15.25 0.90 -11.91
C THR A 359 16.20 0.26 -12.89
N MET A 360 15.90 -0.94 -13.39
CA MET A 360 16.74 -1.64 -14.37
C MET A 360 16.91 -0.83 -15.64
N ALA A 361 15.82 -0.27 -16.20
CA ALA A 361 15.88 0.58 -17.37
C ALA A 361 16.67 1.88 -17.12
N GLY A 362 16.43 2.53 -15.98
CA GLY A 362 17.14 3.76 -15.63
C GLY A 362 18.64 3.56 -15.47
N LEU A 363 19.07 2.48 -14.84
CA LEU A 363 20.47 2.16 -14.62
C LEU A 363 21.24 1.82 -15.92
N LEU A 364 20.55 1.59 -17.04
CA LEU A 364 21.22 1.49 -18.36
C LEU A 364 21.76 2.85 -18.85
N PHE A 365 21.17 3.95 -18.38
CA PHE A 365 21.49 5.30 -18.86
C PHE A 365 22.02 6.23 -17.77
N THR A 366 21.95 5.83 -16.49
CA THR A 366 22.34 6.67 -15.36
C THR A 366 22.88 5.85 -14.19
N THR A 367 23.31 6.52 -13.14
CA THR A 367 23.78 5.92 -11.88
C THR A 367 22.69 5.93 -10.81
N ASN A 368 22.88 5.17 -9.72
CA ASN A 368 21.95 5.12 -8.58
C ASN A 368 21.59 6.50 -8.03
N GLU A 369 22.52 7.45 -8.09
CA GLU A 369 22.34 8.82 -7.60
C GLU A 369 21.28 9.60 -8.36
N TYR A 370 21.16 9.37 -9.67
CA TYR A 370 20.18 10.06 -10.52
C TYR A 370 18.85 9.29 -10.68
N MET A 371 18.71 8.14 -10.04
CA MET A 371 17.46 7.38 -10.12
C MET A 371 16.25 8.15 -9.59
N PHE A 372 16.43 9.04 -8.60
CA PHE A 372 15.37 9.95 -8.18
C PHE A 372 14.91 10.88 -9.31
N ALA A 373 15.84 11.35 -10.18
CA ALA A 373 15.48 12.15 -11.34
C ALA A 373 14.67 11.33 -12.36
N VAL A 374 15.07 10.08 -12.62
CA VAL A 374 14.31 9.17 -13.52
C VAL A 374 12.89 8.97 -13.00
N VAL A 375 12.74 8.66 -11.73
CA VAL A 375 11.42 8.45 -11.10
C VAL A 375 10.60 9.73 -11.07
N GLY A 376 11.24 10.87 -10.80
CA GLY A 376 10.58 12.19 -10.83
C GLY A 376 10.07 12.55 -12.22
N VAL A 377 10.86 12.31 -13.27
CA VAL A 377 10.44 12.51 -14.68
C VAL A 377 9.29 11.56 -15.03
N LEU A 378 9.37 10.28 -14.66
CA LEU A 378 8.26 9.34 -14.83
C LEU A 378 6.98 9.86 -14.15
N THR A 379 7.11 10.41 -12.95
CA THR A 379 5.99 11.00 -12.21
C THR A 379 5.38 12.19 -12.93
N LEU A 380 6.21 13.04 -13.55
CA LEU A 380 5.74 14.18 -14.36
C LEU A 380 4.95 13.73 -15.60
N LEU A 381 5.20 12.54 -16.15
CA LEU A 381 4.39 12.02 -17.27
C LEU A 381 2.92 11.82 -16.88
N ALA A 382 2.60 11.64 -15.58
CA ALA A 382 1.23 11.57 -15.10
C ALA A 382 0.48 12.91 -15.20
N LEU A 383 1.17 14.02 -15.46
CA LEU A 383 0.53 15.31 -15.74
C LEU A 383 -0.34 15.25 -17.01
N TYR A 384 0.08 14.49 -18.02
CA TYR A 384 -0.72 14.37 -19.24
C TYR A 384 -2.11 13.77 -18.98
N PRO A 385 -2.27 12.58 -18.39
CA PRO A 385 -3.59 12.07 -18.04
C PRO A 385 -4.32 12.94 -17.03
N ALA A 386 -3.63 13.51 -16.03
CA ALA A 386 -4.23 14.39 -15.01
C ALA A 386 -4.83 15.67 -15.61
N LEU A 387 -4.11 16.35 -16.51
CA LEU A 387 -4.56 17.58 -17.16
C LEU A 387 -5.66 17.34 -18.23
N THR A 388 -5.71 16.15 -18.80
CA THR A 388 -6.62 15.85 -19.92
C THR A 388 -7.88 15.09 -19.50
N ILE A 389 -7.98 14.66 -18.24
CA ILE A 389 -9.20 14.04 -17.70
C ILE A 389 -10.34 15.08 -17.72
N ARG A 390 -11.58 14.65 -17.98
CA ARG A 390 -12.74 15.54 -17.88
C ARG A 390 -13.10 15.72 -16.43
N ASP A 391 -13.39 16.95 -16.04
CA ASP A 391 -13.86 17.28 -14.69
C ASP A 391 -15.20 16.60 -14.38
N THR A 392 -15.47 16.37 -13.11
CA THR A 392 -16.74 15.80 -12.64
C THR A 392 -17.77 16.87 -12.26
N ASN A 393 -17.35 18.15 -12.26
CA ASN A 393 -18.23 19.31 -11.99
C ASN A 393 -18.84 19.84 -13.28
#